data_bb826330564a93c6d2af666319da7b58
#
_entry.id   bb826330564a93c6d2af666319da7b58
#
_cell.length_a   1.000
_cell.length_b   1.000
_cell.length_c   1.000
_cell.angle_alpha   90.00
_cell.angle_beta   90.00
_cell.angle_gamma   90.00
#
_symmetry.space_group_name_H-M   'P 1'
#
loop_
_entity.id
_entity.type
_entity.pdbx_description
1 polymer ?
#
loop_
_entity_poly.entity_id
_entity_poly.type
_entity_poly.pdbx_seq_one_letter_code
_entity_poly.pdbx_strand_id
1 'polypeptide(L)'
;MTNSRAKGARGERELAKRLREYGYKSRRGQQYSGNNGDADVVGLPGIHIECKRVERLNLDMAMSQAIGDAKEGKFPTVFHRKNNEPWLVTMRLEDWIEIYREWEAGHDSEREV
;
A
#
# COMPACT_ATOMS: atom_id res chain seq x y z
N MET A 1 25.96 10.98 4.19
CA MET A 1 25.38 9.63 4.28
C MET A 1 23.87 9.72 4.41
N THR A 2 23.15 9.01 3.60
CA THR A 2 21.69 9.07 3.61
C THR A 2 21.14 8.24 4.78
N ASN A 3 20.32 8.89 5.62
CA ASN A 3 19.64 8.21 6.70
C ASN A 3 18.43 7.47 6.11
N SER A 4 18.50 6.14 6.00
CA SER A 4 17.45 5.34 5.39
C SER A 4 16.12 5.39 6.15
N ARG A 5 16.16 5.58 7.47
CA ARG A 5 14.95 5.77 8.27
C ARG A 5 14.24 7.07 7.91
N ALA A 6 15.01 8.15 7.79
CA ALA A 6 14.44 9.46 7.43
C ALA A 6 13.88 9.43 6.02
N LYS A 7 14.56 8.75 5.09
CA LYS A 7 14.11 8.63 3.71
C LYS A 7 12.82 7.82 3.65
N GLY A 8 12.76 6.70 4.36
CA GLY A 8 11.54 5.89 4.44
C GLY A 8 10.38 6.66 5.04
N ALA A 9 10.64 7.39 6.12
CA ALA A 9 9.60 8.19 6.77
C ALA A 9 9.06 9.29 5.86
N ARG A 10 9.93 9.91 5.04
CA ARG A 10 9.48 10.93 4.08
C ARG A 10 8.55 10.33 3.03
N GLY A 11 8.89 9.15 2.51
CA GLY A 11 8.04 8.46 1.53
C GLY A 11 6.69 8.09 2.13
N GLU A 12 6.69 7.62 3.35
CA GLU A 12 5.46 7.26 4.05
C GLU A 12 4.57 8.49 4.29
N ARG A 13 5.16 9.62 4.69
CA ARG A 13 4.41 10.86 4.85
C ARG A 13 3.86 11.38 3.53
N GLU A 14 4.65 11.26 2.46
CA GLU A 14 4.22 11.64 1.11
C GLU A 14 2.98 10.84 0.69
N LEU A 15 3.03 9.52 0.86
CA LEU A 15 1.92 8.66 0.51
C LEU A 15 0.69 8.95 1.38
N ALA A 16 0.88 9.09 2.69
CA ALA A 16 -0.23 9.38 3.59
C ALA A 16 -0.93 10.69 3.21
N LYS A 17 -0.14 11.72 2.89
CA LYS A 17 -0.68 13.00 2.43
C LYS A 17 -1.49 12.83 1.14
N ARG A 18 -0.96 12.05 0.19
CA ARG A 18 -1.64 11.80 -1.08
C ARG A 18 -2.98 11.11 -0.86
N LEU A 19 -3.02 10.12 0.01
CA LEU A 19 -4.26 9.41 0.33
C LEU A 19 -5.27 10.32 1.03
N ARG A 20 -4.80 11.23 1.89
CA ARG A 20 -5.69 12.22 2.52
C ARG A 20 -6.32 13.14 1.48
N GLU A 21 -5.60 13.46 0.40
CA GLU A 21 -6.15 14.27 -0.68
C GLU A 21 -7.34 13.58 -1.36
N TYR A 22 -7.38 12.24 -1.33
CA TYR A 22 -8.52 11.47 -1.81
C TYR A 22 -9.62 11.30 -0.78
N GLY A 23 -9.44 11.85 0.42
CA GLY A 23 -10.47 11.83 1.45
C GLY A 23 -10.32 10.73 2.51
N TYR A 24 -9.19 10.03 2.54
CA TYR A 24 -8.95 8.97 3.52
C TYR A 24 -8.22 9.52 4.74
N LYS A 25 -8.47 8.93 5.90
CA LYS A 25 -7.81 9.32 7.15
C LYS A 25 -6.48 8.60 7.29
N SER A 26 -5.56 8.91 6.39
CA SER A 26 -4.30 8.22 6.28
C SER A 26 -3.20 8.91 7.07
N ARG A 27 -2.29 8.12 7.64
CA ARG A 27 -1.13 8.60 8.37
C ARG A 27 -0.05 7.52 8.34
N ARG A 28 1.16 7.91 8.73
CA ARG A 28 2.21 6.91 8.92
C ARG A 28 1.78 5.95 10.02
N GLY A 29 2.11 4.68 9.81
CA GLY A 29 1.91 3.67 10.83
C GLY A 29 2.92 3.83 11.97
N GLN A 30 2.59 3.29 13.13
CA GLN A 30 3.50 3.28 14.27
C GLN A 30 4.37 2.04 14.19
N GLN A 31 5.68 2.26 14.14
CA GLN A 31 6.65 1.18 14.03
C GLN A 31 7.21 0.90 15.42
N TYR A 32 7.02 -0.33 15.88
CA TYR A 32 7.60 -0.79 17.14
C TYR A 32 8.71 -1.77 16.85
N SER A 33 9.60 -1.98 17.80
CA SER A 33 10.57 -3.06 17.68
C SER A 33 9.81 -4.38 17.78
N GLY A 34 10.06 -5.27 16.80
CA GLY A 34 9.35 -6.55 16.71
C GLY A 34 8.22 -6.50 15.69
N ASN A 35 7.34 -7.48 15.76
CA ASN A 35 6.33 -7.72 14.71
C ASN A 35 4.95 -7.13 15.01
N ASN A 36 4.86 -6.26 16.00
CA ASN A 36 3.57 -5.73 16.46
C ASN A 36 3.26 -4.32 15.95
N GLY A 37 4.08 -3.81 15.04
CA GLY A 37 3.86 -2.49 14.48
C GLY A 37 2.76 -2.46 13.44
N ASP A 38 2.30 -1.27 13.14
CA ASP A 38 1.39 -1.04 12.03
C ASP A 38 2.09 -1.26 10.69
N ALA A 39 1.30 -1.35 9.62
CA ALA A 39 1.81 -1.19 8.27
C ALA A 39 2.52 0.17 8.14
N ASP A 40 3.31 0.37 7.09
CA ASP A 40 4.05 1.61 6.89
C ASP A 40 3.14 2.84 6.88
N VAL A 41 1.96 2.70 6.27
CA VAL A 41 0.92 3.71 6.22
C VAL A 41 -0.39 3.01 6.56
N VAL A 42 -1.28 3.71 7.25
CA VAL A 42 -2.59 3.18 7.62
C VAL A 42 -3.68 4.12 7.10
N GLY A 43 -4.93 3.70 7.17
CA GLY A 43 -6.07 4.53 6.78
C GLY A 43 -6.88 4.01 5.60
N LEU A 44 -6.50 2.86 5.04
CA LEU A 44 -7.30 2.16 4.04
C LEU A 44 -7.75 0.84 4.64
N PRO A 45 -8.96 0.76 5.20
CA PRO A 45 -9.43 -0.48 5.83
C PRO A 45 -9.35 -1.67 4.88
N GLY A 46 -8.83 -2.78 5.35
CA GLY A 46 -8.68 -3.99 4.55
C GLY A 46 -7.39 -4.07 3.75
N ILE A 47 -6.61 -3.01 3.69
CA ILE A 47 -5.36 -2.97 2.92
C ILE A 47 -4.17 -2.84 3.87
N HIS A 48 -3.20 -3.74 3.74
CA HIS A 48 -1.91 -3.60 4.41
C HIS A 48 -0.97 -2.86 3.46
N ILE A 49 -0.58 -1.65 3.83
CA ILE A 49 0.20 -0.78 2.94
C ILE A 49 1.69 -0.90 3.27
N GLU A 50 2.44 -1.45 2.33
CA GLU A 50 3.90 -1.42 2.33
C GLU A 50 4.30 -0.27 1.41
N CYS A 51 5.06 0.69 1.91
CA CYS A 51 5.40 1.89 1.15
C CYS A 51 6.86 1.86 0.71
N LYS A 52 7.11 2.04 -0.58
CA LYS A 52 8.46 2.07 -1.12
C LYS A 52 8.64 3.29 -2.03
N ARG A 53 9.36 4.27 -1.54
CA ARG A 53 9.68 5.50 -2.27
C ARG A 53 11.16 5.47 -2.64
N VAL A 54 11.48 4.69 -3.69
CA VAL A 54 12.87 4.41 -4.10
C VAL A 54 12.98 4.41 -5.62
N GLU A 55 14.18 4.65 -6.14
CA GLU A 55 14.42 4.67 -7.59
C GLU A 55 14.56 3.26 -8.18
N ARG A 56 15.15 2.34 -7.42
CA ARG A 56 15.32 0.95 -7.86
C ARG A 56 14.67 0.04 -6.83
N LEU A 57 13.50 -0.44 -7.15
CA LEU A 57 12.74 -1.27 -6.23
C LEU A 57 12.92 -2.74 -6.58
N ASN A 58 13.27 -3.52 -5.57
CA ASN A 58 13.12 -4.97 -5.66
C ASN A 58 11.67 -5.28 -5.27
N LEU A 59 10.80 -5.35 -6.27
CA LEU A 59 9.37 -5.51 -6.05
C LEU A 59 9.04 -6.86 -5.41
N ASP A 60 9.75 -7.91 -5.80
CA ASP A 60 9.52 -9.23 -5.22
C ASP A 60 9.78 -9.24 -3.72
N MET A 61 10.88 -8.61 -3.29
CA MET A 61 11.17 -8.50 -1.85
C MET A 61 10.13 -7.66 -1.12
N ALA A 62 9.71 -6.55 -1.74
CA ALA A 62 8.69 -5.69 -1.13
C ALA A 62 7.36 -6.42 -0.96
N MET A 63 6.96 -7.20 -1.98
CA MET A 63 5.75 -8.00 -1.89
C MET A 63 5.88 -9.10 -0.83
N SER A 64 7.03 -9.77 -0.77
CA SER A 64 7.26 -10.78 0.27
C SER A 64 7.17 -10.19 1.66
N GLN A 65 7.70 -8.99 1.85
CA GLN A 65 7.62 -8.27 3.12
C GLN A 65 6.16 -7.94 3.47
N ALA A 66 5.42 -7.41 2.50
CA ALA A 66 4.01 -7.07 2.72
C ALA A 66 3.20 -8.30 3.08
N ILE A 67 3.42 -9.41 2.38
CA ILE A 67 2.72 -10.68 2.64
C ILE A 67 3.05 -11.20 4.05
N GLY A 68 4.33 -11.13 4.42
CA GLY A 68 4.77 -11.61 5.73
C GLY A 68 4.24 -10.78 6.90
N ASP A 69 4.06 -9.48 6.68
CA ASP A 69 3.68 -8.54 7.74
C ASP A 69 2.16 -8.32 7.81
N ALA A 70 1.43 -8.62 6.74
CA ALA A 70 -0.01 -8.36 6.70
C ALA A 70 -0.75 -9.23 7.69
N LYS A 71 -1.63 -8.61 8.47
CA LYS A 71 -2.50 -9.32 9.39
C LYS A 71 -3.62 -10.02 8.63
N GLU A 72 -4.17 -11.03 9.24
CA GLU A 72 -5.29 -11.78 8.65
C GLU A 72 -6.43 -10.85 8.25
N GLY A 73 -6.97 -11.08 7.08
CA GLY A 73 -8.09 -10.29 6.56
C GLY A 73 -7.68 -9.03 5.85
N LYS A 74 -6.37 -8.77 5.71
CA LYS A 74 -5.88 -7.60 4.99
C LYS A 74 -5.12 -8.00 3.74
N PHE A 75 -5.33 -7.25 2.67
CA PHE A 75 -4.62 -7.47 1.41
C PHE A 75 -3.23 -6.87 1.47
N PRO A 76 -2.16 -7.67 1.39
CA PRO A 76 -0.80 -7.13 1.33
C PRO A 76 -0.59 -6.40 0.01
N THR A 77 -0.18 -5.14 0.10
CA THR A 77 -0.14 -4.26 -1.06
C THR A 77 1.08 -3.35 -1.00
N VAL A 78 1.82 -3.26 -2.09
CA VAL A 78 2.98 -2.37 -2.17
C VAL A 78 2.57 -1.11 -2.94
N PHE A 79 2.67 0.03 -2.27
CA PHE A 79 2.50 1.35 -2.88
C PHE A 79 3.89 1.88 -3.12
N HIS A 80 4.23 2.15 -4.38
CA HIS A 80 5.61 2.51 -4.71
C HIS A 80 5.69 3.61 -5.76
N ARG A 81 6.77 4.36 -5.70
CA ARG A 81 6.98 5.49 -6.59
C ARG A 81 8.46 5.77 -6.78
N LYS A 82 8.83 6.13 -7.99
CA LYS A 82 10.14 6.71 -8.34
C LYS A 82 10.00 8.23 -8.48
N ASN A 83 11.13 8.94 -8.48
CA ASN A 83 11.11 10.38 -8.74
C ASN A 83 10.42 10.68 -10.08
N ASN A 84 9.59 11.71 -10.08
CA ASN A 84 8.90 12.20 -11.28
C ASN A 84 7.96 11.19 -11.94
N GLU A 85 7.58 10.14 -11.22
CA GLU A 85 6.65 9.14 -11.71
C GLU A 85 5.40 9.09 -10.82
N PRO A 86 4.29 8.58 -11.32
CA PRO A 86 3.10 8.43 -10.49
C PRO A 86 3.26 7.31 -9.47
N TRP A 87 2.46 7.34 -8.41
CA TRP A 87 2.36 6.23 -7.49
C TRP A 87 1.73 5.03 -8.20
N LEU A 88 2.32 3.87 -7.97
CA LEU A 88 1.79 2.60 -8.45
C LEU A 88 1.39 1.73 -7.27
N VAL A 89 0.48 0.82 -7.52
CA VAL A 89 -0.03 -0.10 -6.50
C VAL A 89 0.12 -1.52 -7.03
N THR A 90 0.80 -2.37 -6.28
CA THR A 90 1.04 -3.76 -6.66
C THR A 90 0.48 -4.69 -5.60
N MET A 91 -0.26 -5.69 -6.03
CA MET A 91 -0.78 -6.73 -5.15
C MET A 91 -0.86 -8.05 -5.90
N ARG A 92 -1.12 -9.14 -5.17
CA ARG A 92 -1.27 -10.45 -5.79
C ARG A 92 -2.53 -10.49 -6.65
N LEU A 93 -2.48 -11.23 -7.75
CA LEU A 93 -3.64 -11.38 -8.64
C LEU A 93 -4.86 -11.90 -7.87
N GLU A 94 -4.67 -12.87 -6.99
CA GLU A 94 -5.76 -13.44 -6.20
C GLU A 94 -6.48 -12.39 -5.35
N ASP A 95 -5.73 -11.43 -4.81
CA ASP A 95 -6.31 -10.35 -3.99
C ASP A 95 -6.99 -9.31 -4.87
N TRP A 96 -6.35 -8.96 -5.98
CA TRP A 96 -6.91 -8.00 -6.92
C TRP A 96 -8.24 -8.51 -7.50
N ILE A 97 -8.35 -9.81 -7.78
CA ILE A 97 -9.58 -10.40 -8.31
C ILE A 97 -10.73 -10.25 -7.31
N GLU A 98 -10.46 -10.38 -6.01
CA GLU A 98 -11.51 -10.15 -5.00
C GLU A 98 -12.06 -8.73 -5.07
N ILE A 99 -11.17 -7.76 -5.21
CA ILE A 99 -11.55 -6.35 -5.34
C ILE A 99 -12.32 -6.13 -6.65
N TYR A 100 -11.84 -6.71 -7.74
CA TYR A 100 -12.47 -6.58 -9.03
C TYR A 100 -13.89 -7.14 -9.06
N ARG A 101 -14.10 -8.28 -8.38
CA ARG A 101 -15.43 -8.89 -8.29
C ARG A 101 -16.42 -7.98 -7.58
N GLU A 102 -15.98 -7.26 -6.56
CA GLU A 102 -16.83 -6.29 -5.86
C GLU A 102 -17.20 -5.13 -6.79
N TRP A 103 -16.21 -4.62 -7.54
CA TRP A 103 -16.47 -3.57 -8.51
C TRP A 103 -17.42 -4.05 -9.59
N GLU A 104 -17.18 -5.25 -10.12
CA GLU A 104 -17.99 -5.84 -11.17
C GLU A 104 -19.44 -6.03 -10.69
N ALA A 105 -19.64 -6.52 -9.47
CA ALA A 105 -20.96 -6.72 -8.90
C ALA A 105 -21.76 -5.43 -8.84
N GLY A 106 -21.10 -4.32 -8.53
CA GLY A 106 -21.76 -3.01 -8.51
C GLY A 106 -22.08 -2.46 -9.89
N HIS A 107 -21.57 -3.06 -10.96
CA HIS A 107 -21.74 -2.58 -12.34
C HIS A 107 -22.44 -3.58 -13.26
N ASP A 108 -23.01 -4.66 -12.71
CA ASP A 108 -23.62 -5.71 -13.51
C ASP A 108 -24.74 -5.21 -14.40
N SER A 109 -25.61 -4.34 -13.88
CA SER A 109 -26.73 -3.80 -14.65
C SER A 109 -26.28 -2.98 -15.86
N GLU A 110 -25.12 -2.36 -15.79
CA GLU A 110 -24.56 -1.59 -16.89
C GLU A 110 -23.95 -2.47 -17.98
N ARG A 111 -23.54 -3.68 -17.61
CA ARG A 111 -22.81 -4.58 -18.49
C ARG A 111 -23.72 -5.51 -19.28
N GLU A 112 -24.93 -5.65 -18.87
CA GLU A 112 -25.93 -6.52 -19.53
C GLU A 112 -26.61 -5.83 -20.71
N VAL A 113 -26.15 -4.69 -21.10
CA VAL A 113 -26.73 -3.93 -22.21
C VAL A 113 -26.30 -4.50 -23.56
#